data_1de015b7faf7a28cd15183636b7120d8
#
_entry.id   1de015b7faf7a28cd15183636b7120d8
#
_cell.length_a   1.000
_cell.length_b   1.000
_cell.length_c   1.000
_cell.angle_alpha   90.00
_cell.angle_beta   90.00
_cell.angle_gamma   90.00
#
_symmetry.space_group_name_H-M   'P 1'
#
loop_
_entity.id
_entity.type
_entity.pdbx_description
1 polymer ?
#
loop_
_entity_poly.entity_id
_entity_poly.type
_entity_poly.pdbx_seq_one_letter_code
_entity_poly.pdbx_strand_id
1 'polypeptide(L)'
;PEIIISLGGMIISKKVKTFLRNYKSRRHIHIGNNISKDSFYSGVEHVQASPNKFFENIDIKKTESNYNKLWQDINSTNLELHNRYLKIINFSDLKVFEILSKWIPKKYQIQVANSTPIRYFQLFDLKNKNLMYANRGTSGIDGSTSTAVGSSVNSDSPVTLITGDLSFFYDINALWNRHIPCSFRIIIINNGGGGIFKILPGFKENDLFAEFIETKHILSARSIAKMFSFNYTKVSSKFGLNFALRTFFKNSKKPKILEIKTSGIKSTKILKDYFRYLSKS
;
A
#
# COMPACT_ATOMS: atom_id res chain seq x y z
N PRO A 1 23.07 9.12 7.99
CA PRO A 1 22.98 10.58 7.94
C PRO A 1 23.26 11.20 9.32
N GLU A 2 23.90 12.35 9.33
CA GLU A 2 24.15 13.09 10.59
C GLU A 2 22.86 13.70 11.15
N ILE A 3 22.00 14.19 10.26
CA ILE A 3 20.72 14.79 10.59
C ILE A 3 19.60 14.07 9.87
N ILE A 4 18.53 13.75 10.60
CA ILE A 4 17.28 13.26 10.05
C ILE A 4 16.21 14.32 10.25
N ILE A 5 15.52 14.70 9.19
CA ILE A 5 14.31 15.50 9.27
C ILE A 5 13.14 14.59 8.89
N SER A 6 12.18 14.42 9.79
CA SER A 6 10.98 13.65 9.55
C SER A 6 9.74 14.52 9.53
N LEU A 7 8.78 14.18 8.66
CA LEU A 7 7.55 14.91 8.43
C LEU A 7 6.37 13.93 8.39
N GLY A 8 5.22 14.37 8.83
CA GLY A 8 3.98 13.60 8.71
C GLY A 8 3.92 12.37 9.63
N GLY A 9 3.28 11.31 9.16
CA GLY A 9 3.00 10.12 9.95
C GLY A 9 4.12 9.09 9.99
N MET A 10 3.81 7.92 10.57
CA MET A 10 4.77 6.83 10.73
C MET A 10 5.22 6.24 9.39
N ILE A 11 6.53 6.09 9.20
CA ILE A 11 7.12 5.41 8.03
C ILE A 11 6.63 3.95 7.97
N ILE A 12 6.12 3.54 6.81
CA ILE A 12 5.58 2.18 6.59
C ILE A 12 6.71 1.16 6.49
N SER A 13 7.80 1.51 5.79
CA SER A 13 8.91 0.59 5.53
C SER A 13 9.62 0.15 6.81
N LYS A 14 9.56 -1.16 7.10
CA LYS A 14 10.35 -1.76 8.20
C LYS A 14 11.85 -1.67 7.93
N LYS A 15 12.29 -1.81 6.69
CA LYS A 15 13.72 -1.73 6.31
C LYS A 15 14.31 -0.36 6.65
N VAL A 16 13.60 0.72 6.26
CA VAL A 16 14.02 2.09 6.58
C VAL A 16 14.06 2.30 8.10
N LYS A 17 13.04 1.87 8.84
CA LYS A 17 13.03 1.98 10.31
C LYS A 17 14.19 1.21 10.95
N THR A 18 14.45 -0.01 10.51
CA THR A 18 15.58 -0.82 11.02
C THR A 18 16.90 -0.15 10.69
N PHE A 19 17.08 0.35 9.48
CA PHE A 19 18.27 1.10 9.09
C PHE A 19 18.51 2.31 10.00
N LEU A 20 17.49 3.16 10.19
CA LEU A 20 17.60 4.36 11.02
C LEU A 20 17.78 4.06 12.53
N ARG A 21 17.31 2.91 13.00
CA ARG A 21 17.55 2.44 14.37
C ARG A 21 18.98 1.92 14.60
N ASN A 22 19.53 1.27 13.58
CA ASN A 22 20.89 0.71 13.66
C ASN A 22 21.96 1.79 13.42
N TYR A 23 21.67 2.78 12.60
CA TYR A 23 22.58 3.88 12.24
C TYR A 23 22.00 5.20 12.76
N LYS A 24 22.08 5.38 14.08
CA LYS A 24 21.54 6.56 14.76
C LYS A 24 22.14 7.84 14.20
N SER A 25 21.27 8.79 13.87
CA SER A 25 21.68 10.14 13.52
C SER A 25 22.18 10.89 14.75
N ARG A 26 23.02 11.89 14.53
CA ARG A 26 23.42 12.84 15.59
C ARG A 26 22.23 13.68 16.07
N ARG A 27 21.30 14.01 15.16
CA ARG A 27 20.07 14.75 15.46
C ARG A 27 18.91 14.18 14.65
N HIS A 28 17.74 14.08 15.30
CA HIS A 28 16.50 13.76 14.64
C HIS A 28 15.48 14.86 14.94
N ILE A 29 15.07 15.61 13.92
CA ILE A 29 14.12 16.71 14.01
C ILE A 29 12.81 16.26 13.37
N HIS A 30 11.71 16.31 14.12
CA HIS A 30 10.38 16.09 13.58
C HIS A 30 9.65 17.41 13.42
N ILE A 31 9.16 17.70 12.22
CA ILE A 31 8.39 18.90 11.92
C ILE A 31 6.93 18.50 11.73
N GLY A 32 6.05 19.02 12.56
CA GLY A 32 4.62 18.72 12.51
C GLY A 32 3.82 19.43 13.58
N ASN A 33 2.51 19.56 13.37
CA ASN A 33 1.61 20.19 14.34
C ASN A 33 1.37 19.33 15.59
N ASN A 34 1.55 18.01 15.46
CA ASN A 34 1.36 17.04 16.54
C ASN A 34 2.70 16.49 17.02
N ILE A 35 2.78 16.18 18.32
CA ILE A 35 3.98 15.57 18.91
C ILE A 35 4.28 14.23 18.23
N SER A 36 5.50 14.09 17.72
CA SER A 36 5.98 12.84 17.14
C SER A 36 6.42 11.85 18.20
N LYS A 37 6.13 10.57 17.94
CA LYS A 37 6.74 9.47 18.70
C LYS A 37 8.13 9.18 18.12
N ASP A 38 9.13 9.03 18.97
CA ASP A 38 10.48 8.63 18.53
C ASP A 38 10.48 7.19 18.00
N SER A 39 10.19 7.04 16.72
CA SER A 39 10.14 5.75 16.04
C SER A 39 11.51 5.15 15.75
N PHE A 40 12.59 5.92 15.91
CA PHE A 40 13.96 5.52 15.55
C PHE A 40 14.87 5.36 16.77
N TYR A 41 14.38 5.67 17.98
CA TYR A 41 15.16 5.63 19.24
C TYR A 41 16.42 6.49 19.18
N SER A 42 16.31 7.67 18.58
CA SER A 42 17.41 8.61 18.34
C SER A 42 17.33 9.90 19.16
N GLY A 43 16.27 10.04 19.98
CA GLY A 43 15.97 11.31 20.66
C GLY A 43 15.42 12.33 19.67
N VAL A 44 14.09 12.46 19.57
CA VAL A 44 13.45 13.36 18.60
C VAL A 44 13.29 14.76 19.17
N GLU A 45 13.80 15.76 18.46
CA GLU A 45 13.49 17.18 18.67
C GLU A 45 12.22 17.52 17.87
N HIS A 46 11.20 18.06 18.52
CA HIS A 46 9.95 18.42 17.86
C HIS A 46 9.87 19.91 17.56
N VAL A 47 9.66 20.24 16.30
CA VAL A 47 9.35 21.59 15.83
C VAL A 47 7.86 21.66 15.50
N GLN A 48 7.10 22.39 16.32
CA GLN A 48 5.66 22.58 16.15
C GLN A 48 5.38 23.61 15.04
N ALA A 49 5.38 23.15 13.81
CA ALA A 49 5.09 23.96 12.63
C ALA A 49 4.54 23.10 11.51
N SER A 50 3.79 23.68 10.58
CA SER A 50 3.54 22.99 9.32
C SER A 50 4.84 22.90 8.51
N PRO A 51 5.08 21.81 7.77
CA PRO A 51 6.29 21.65 6.96
C PRO A 51 6.52 22.84 6.01
N ASN A 52 5.48 23.34 5.36
CA ASN A 52 5.60 24.48 4.45
C ASN A 52 6.12 25.73 5.17
N LYS A 53 5.49 26.10 6.30
CA LYS A 53 5.95 27.24 7.10
C LYS A 53 7.39 27.08 7.60
N PHE A 54 7.78 25.87 7.97
CA PHE A 54 9.16 25.62 8.39
C PHE A 54 10.15 25.87 7.27
N PHE A 55 9.92 25.31 6.08
CA PHE A 55 10.83 25.47 4.95
C PHE A 55 10.80 26.87 4.30
N GLU A 56 9.69 27.61 4.43
CA GLU A 56 9.60 29.01 4.00
C GLU A 56 10.43 29.97 4.89
N ASN A 57 10.62 29.60 6.16
CA ASN A 57 11.29 30.46 7.14
C ASN A 57 12.70 29.99 7.54
N ILE A 58 13.21 28.91 6.94
CA ILE A 58 14.57 28.45 7.21
C ILE A 58 15.55 29.11 6.23
N ASP A 59 16.55 29.77 6.76
CA ASP A 59 17.66 30.27 5.95
C ASP A 59 18.66 29.13 5.70
N ILE A 60 18.61 28.53 4.51
CA ILE A 60 19.51 27.45 4.09
C ILE A 60 20.58 28.04 3.19
N LYS A 61 21.80 28.14 3.70
CA LYS A 61 22.96 28.47 2.88
C LYS A 61 23.23 27.33 1.90
N LYS A 62 23.35 27.67 0.62
CA LYS A 62 23.72 26.70 -0.40
C LYS A 62 25.12 26.16 -0.10
N THR A 63 25.24 24.85 0.05
CA THR A 63 26.51 24.15 0.23
C THR A 63 26.80 23.31 -1.00
N GLU A 64 28.07 23.25 -1.41
CA GLU A 64 28.50 22.30 -2.42
C GLU A 64 28.53 20.90 -1.80
N SER A 65 27.74 20.00 -2.34
CA SER A 65 27.65 18.63 -1.84
C SER A 65 27.22 17.69 -2.96
N ASN A 66 27.85 16.53 -3.01
CA ASN A 66 27.48 15.44 -3.90
C ASN A 66 26.33 14.55 -3.35
N TYR A 67 25.81 14.87 -2.15
CA TYR A 67 24.81 14.04 -1.46
C TYR A 67 23.55 13.80 -2.30
N ASN A 68 22.99 14.87 -2.86
CA ASN A 68 21.78 14.78 -3.70
C ASN A 68 22.06 13.95 -4.96
N LYS A 69 23.19 14.19 -5.65
CA LYS A 69 23.58 13.45 -6.84
C LYS A 69 23.75 11.96 -6.56
N LEU A 70 24.43 11.61 -5.47
CA LEU A 70 24.58 10.22 -5.04
C LEU A 70 23.23 9.51 -4.88
N TRP A 71 22.28 10.14 -4.20
CA TRP A 71 20.96 9.56 -3.99
C TRP A 71 20.14 9.47 -5.29
N GLN A 72 20.27 10.45 -6.19
CA GLN A 72 19.62 10.40 -7.50
C GLN A 72 20.17 9.26 -8.36
N ASP A 73 21.49 9.07 -8.38
CA ASP A 73 22.15 7.99 -9.15
C ASP A 73 21.72 6.61 -8.62
N ILE A 74 21.73 6.42 -7.29
CA ILE A 74 21.21 5.19 -6.65
C ILE A 74 19.73 4.97 -6.99
N ASN A 75 18.90 6.00 -6.91
CA ASN A 75 17.48 5.89 -7.22
C ASN A 75 17.25 5.52 -8.70
N SER A 76 17.99 6.13 -9.61
CA SER A 76 17.89 5.83 -11.05
C SER A 76 18.27 4.38 -11.35
N THR A 77 19.37 3.89 -10.77
CA THR A 77 19.80 2.50 -10.88
C THR A 77 18.75 1.53 -10.34
N ASN A 78 18.22 1.82 -9.15
CA ASN A 78 17.17 1.01 -8.55
C ASN A 78 15.88 1.00 -9.37
N LEU A 79 15.50 2.12 -9.97
CA LEU A 79 14.32 2.22 -10.84
C LEU A 79 14.49 1.42 -12.13
N GLU A 80 15.68 1.41 -12.73
CA GLU A 80 15.99 0.54 -13.87
C GLU A 80 15.86 -0.93 -13.52
N LEU A 81 16.46 -1.36 -12.41
CA LEU A 81 16.38 -2.75 -11.94
C LEU A 81 14.94 -3.14 -11.61
N HIS A 82 14.19 -2.28 -10.95
CA HIS A 82 12.76 -2.45 -10.69
C HIS A 82 12.02 -2.71 -12.02
N ASN A 83 12.19 -1.85 -13.01
CA ASN A 83 11.51 -1.99 -14.29
C ASN A 83 11.93 -3.26 -15.06
N ARG A 84 13.23 -3.65 -15.01
CA ARG A 84 13.73 -4.90 -15.60
C ARG A 84 13.08 -6.10 -14.93
N TYR A 85 13.05 -6.14 -13.58
CA TYR A 85 12.46 -7.24 -12.83
C TYR A 85 10.96 -7.39 -13.12
N LEU A 86 10.21 -6.28 -13.17
CA LEU A 86 8.79 -6.32 -13.49
C LEU A 86 8.47 -6.90 -14.88
N LYS A 87 9.39 -6.79 -15.86
CA LYS A 87 9.17 -7.36 -17.20
C LYS A 87 9.16 -8.89 -17.18
N ILE A 88 9.95 -9.52 -16.30
CA ILE A 88 10.19 -10.97 -16.29
C ILE A 88 9.32 -11.76 -15.32
N ILE A 89 8.65 -11.11 -14.36
CA ILE A 89 7.87 -11.82 -13.35
C ILE A 89 6.53 -12.30 -13.87
N ASN A 90 6.11 -13.46 -13.36
CA ASN A 90 4.79 -14.02 -13.60
C ASN A 90 3.68 -13.26 -12.86
N PHE A 91 2.42 -13.60 -13.16
CA PHE A 91 1.25 -13.05 -12.48
C PHE A 91 1.31 -13.36 -10.97
N SER A 92 1.29 -12.30 -10.17
CA SER A 92 1.52 -12.30 -8.72
C SER A 92 1.00 -10.99 -8.15
N ASP A 93 0.97 -10.84 -6.82
CA ASP A 93 0.57 -9.58 -6.17
C ASP A 93 1.42 -8.41 -6.70
N LEU A 94 2.74 -8.56 -6.80
CA LEU A 94 3.62 -7.50 -7.33
C LEU A 94 3.22 -7.08 -8.75
N LYS A 95 2.91 -8.04 -9.64
CA LYS A 95 2.45 -7.76 -11.02
C LYS A 95 1.08 -7.09 -11.02
N VAL A 96 0.18 -7.48 -10.12
CA VAL A 96 -1.13 -6.84 -9.96
C VAL A 96 -0.98 -5.37 -9.61
N PHE A 97 -0.13 -5.04 -8.62
CA PHE A 97 0.08 -3.64 -8.21
C PHE A 97 0.77 -2.80 -9.29
N GLU A 98 1.69 -3.38 -10.08
CA GLU A 98 2.22 -2.73 -11.29
C GLU A 98 1.10 -2.34 -12.28
N ILE A 99 0.14 -3.23 -12.49
CA ILE A 99 -0.97 -2.96 -13.40
C ILE A 99 -1.89 -1.89 -12.81
N LEU A 100 -2.28 -2.03 -11.55
CA LEU A 100 -3.20 -1.10 -10.88
C LEU A 100 -2.62 0.32 -10.84
N SER A 101 -1.32 0.49 -10.59
CA SER A 101 -0.67 1.82 -10.56
C SER A 101 -0.81 2.60 -11.87
N LYS A 102 -1.02 1.89 -12.99
CA LYS A 102 -1.18 2.46 -14.33
C LYS A 102 -2.64 2.69 -14.75
N TRP A 103 -3.60 1.93 -14.15
CA TRP A 103 -4.98 1.88 -14.59
C TRP A 103 -5.94 2.73 -13.78
N ILE A 104 -5.63 3.06 -12.52
CA ILE A 104 -6.54 3.83 -11.66
C ILE A 104 -6.69 5.24 -12.24
N PRO A 105 -7.94 5.69 -12.59
CA PRO A 105 -8.12 7.01 -13.17
C PRO A 105 -7.83 8.13 -12.19
N LYS A 106 -7.29 9.27 -12.67
CA LYS A 106 -6.90 10.44 -11.86
C LYS A 106 -7.99 10.93 -10.90
N LYS A 107 -9.25 10.86 -11.33
CA LYS A 107 -10.39 11.32 -10.53
C LYS A 107 -10.69 10.48 -9.29
N TYR A 108 -10.13 9.27 -9.18
CA TYR A 108 -10.38 8.39 -8.03
C TYR A 108 -9.45 8.72 -6.87
N GLN A 109 -10.05 8.90 -5.68
CA GLN A 109 -9.35 8.81 -4.42
C GLN A 109 -9.13 7.32 -4.09
N ILE A 110 -7.95 6.98 -3.59
CA ILE A 110 -7.58 5.60 -3.27
C ILE A 110 -7.55 5.41 -1.76
N GLN A 111 -8.32 4.46 -1.27
CA GLN A 111 -8.22 3.94 0.09
C GLN A 111 -7.48 2.61 0.04
N VAL A 112 -6.37 2.49 0.78
CA VAL A 112 -5.54 1.29 0.76
C VAL A 112 -5.55 0.62 2.12
N ALA A 113 -5.93 -0.66 2.13
CA ALA A 113 -5.88 -1.45 3.34
C ALA A 113 -4.44 -1.75 3.78
N ASN A 114 -4.28 -2.00 5.06
CA ASN A 114 -3.01 -2.38 5.67
C ASN A 114 -2.53 -3.76 5.18
N SER A 115 -1.46 -4.26 5.78
CA SER A 115 -0.77 -5.50 5.40
C SER A 115 0.00 -5.37 4.09
N THR A 116 -0.18 -6.27 3.14
CA THR A 116 0.54 -6.27 1.86
C THR A 116 0.10 -5.15 0.91
N PRO A 117 -1.19 -4.76 0.79
CA PRO A 117 -1.59 -3.74 -0.16
C PRO A 117 -0.81 -2.42 -0.04
N ILE A 118 -0.77 -1.83 1.15
CA ILE A 118 -0.05 -0.55 1.34
C ILE A 118 1.46 -0.69 1.10
N ARG A 119 2.04 -1.88 1.34
CA ARG A 119 3.46 -2.13 1.12
C ARG A 119 3.81 -2.29 -0.35
N TYR A 120 2.95 -2.92 -1.13
CA TYR A 120 3.13 -3.00 -2.57
C TYR A 120 2.99 -1.63 -3.24
N PHE A 121 2.03 -0.80 -2.83
CA PHE A 121 1.89 0.54 -3.41
C PHE A 121 3.11 1.44 -3.18
N GLN A 122 3.87 1.23 -2.10
CA GLN A 122 5.13 1.96 -1.88
C GLN A 122 6.21 1.68 -2.95
N LEU A 123 6.05 0.63 -3.73
CA LEU A 123 7.01 0.23 -4.77
C LEU A 123 6.70 0.87 -6.13
N PHE A 124 5.61 1.62 -6.24
CA PHE A 124 5.13 2.17 -7.50
C PHE A 124 4.73 3.64 -7.37
N ASP A 125 5.15 4.43 -8.33
CA ASP A 125 4.58 5.76 -8.53
C ASP A 125 3.23 5.62 -9.25
N LEU A 126 2.20 6.25 -8.68
CA LEU A 126 0.90 6.30 -9.33
C LEU A 126 0.97 7.23 -10.55
N LYS A 127 0.70 6.68 -11.73
CA LYS A 127 0.73 7.42 -12.99
C LYS A 127 -0.07 8.73 -12.93
N ASN A 128 -1.18 8.72 -12.26
CA ASN A 128 -2.13 9.83 -12.21
C ASN A 128 -2.00 10.68 -10.93
N LYS A 129 -1.00 10.42 -10.06
CA LYS A 129 -0.80 11.13 -8.78
C LYS A 129 -2.08 11.25 -7.95
N ASN A 130 -2.82 10.13 -7.82
CA ASN A 130 -4.05 10.09 -7.04
C ASN A 130 -3.79 10.39 -5.55
N LEU A 131 -4.75 11.02 -4.89
CA LEU A 131 -4.75 11.09 -3.43
C LEU A 131 -4.94 9.68 -2.86
N MET A 132 -4.04 9.29 -1.95
CA MET A 132 -4.02 7.96 -1.36
C MET A 132 -4.04 8.06 0.16
N TYR A 133 -4.94 7.30 0.78
CA TYR A 133 -5.12 7.24 2.22
C TYR A 133 -5.07 5.81 2.73
N ALA A 134 -4.67 5.63 3.97
CA ALA A 134 -4.63 4.34 4.66
C ALA A 134 -4.77 4.53 6.17
N ASN A 135 -5.36 3.56 6.86
CA ASN A 135 -5.54 3.57 8.31
C ASN A 135 -4.22 3.21 9.00
N ARG A 136 -3.32 4.19 9.20
CA ARG A 136 -1.95 3.96 9.67
C ARG A 136 -1.73 4.21 11.17
N GLY A 137 -2.77 4.48 11.94
CA GLY A 137 -2.67 4.64 13.40
C GLY A 137 -2.10 3.39 14.07
N THR A 138 -2.95 2.38 14.29
CA THR A 138 -2.56 1.06 14.80
C THR A 138 -2.21 0.06 13.70
N SER A 139 -2.60 0.35 12.45
CA SER A 139 -2.31 -0.47 11.26
C SER A 139 -3.00 -1.84 11.27
N GLY A 140 -4.18 -1.95 11.90
CA GLY A 140 -5.04 -3.14 11.85
C GLY A 140 -5.53 -3.44 10.43
N ILE A 141 -6.01 -4.66 10.22
CA ILE A 141 -6.64 -5.08 8.96
C ILE A 141 -8.16 -4.92 8.97
N ASP A 142 -8.72 -4.60 10.11
CA ASP A 142 -10.11 -4.21 10.35
C ASP A 142 -10.36 -2.74 9.95
N GLY A 143 -11.61 -2.37 9.75
CA GLY A 143 -12.04 -0.99 9.52
C GLY A 143 -11.64 -0.35 8.18
N SER A 144 -10.91 -1.05 7.30
CA SER A 144 -10.47 -0.49 6.02
C SER A 144 -11.62 -0.32 5.04
N THR A 145 -12.57 -1.25 5.00
CA THR A 145 -13.77 -1.18 4.16
C THR A 145 -14.72 -0.11 4.68
N SER A 146 -14.94 -0.06 6.00
CA SER A 146 -15.77 0.95 6.66
C SER A 146 -15.26 2.36 6.40
N THR A 147 -13.95 2.61 6.55
CA THR A 147 -13.32 3.89 6.25
C THR A 147 -13.52 4.28 4.78
N ALA A 148 -13.33 3.33 3.86
CA ALA A 148 -13.50 3.59 2.42
C ALA A 148 -14.95 3.88 2.05
N VAL A 149 -15.90 3.19 2.66
CA VAL A 149 -17.34 3.47 2.50
C VAL A 149 -17.67 4.87 3.02
N GLY A 150 -17.26 5.20 4.25
CA GLY A 150 -17.47 6.54 4.82
C GLY A 150 -16.87 7.64 3.93
N SER A 151 -15.64 7.43 3.45
CA SER A 151 -15.00 8.34 2.49
C SER A 151 -15.80 8.46 1.19
N SER A 152 -16.36 7.37 0.68
CA SER A 152 -17.11 7.39 -0.59
C SER A 152 -18.44 8.12 -0.51
N VAL A 153 -19.04 8.20 0.68
CA VAL A 153 -20.30 8.93 0.93
C VAL A 153 -20.07 10.44 1.02
N ASN A 154 -18.91 10.84 1.57
CA ASN A 154 -18.62 12.25 1.87
C ASN A 154 -17.64 12.91 0.89
N SER A 155 -17.23 12.22 -0.17
CA SER A 155 -16.25 12.73 -1.13
C SER A 155 -16.92 13.11 -2.45
N ASP A 156 -16.56 14.28 -2.99
CA ASP A 156 -16.94 14.68 -4.37
C ASP A 156 -16.23 13.83 -5.43
N SER A 157 -15.13 13.20 -5.06
CA SER A 157 -14.37 12.30 -5.93
C SER A 157 -14.79 10.85 -5.73
N PRO A 158 -14.90 10.05 -6.79
CA PRO A 158 -15.19 8.63 -6.65
C PRO A 158 -14.04 7.93 -5.90
N VAL A 159 -14.39 6.98 -5.02
CA VAL A 159 -13.44 6.27 -4.15
C VAL A 159 -13.22 4.85 -4.66
N THR A 160 -11.97 4.40 -4.64
CA THR A 160 -11.61 2.99 -4.80
C THR A 160 -10.90 2.47 -3.56
N LEU A 161 -11.41 1.37 -3.01
CA LEU A 161 -10.74 0.60 -1.97
C LEU A 161 -9.87 -0.47 -2.61
N ILE A 162 -8.63 -0.61 -2.15
CA ILE A 162 -7.74 -1.72 -2.50
C ILE A 162 -7.35 -2.44 -1.23
N THR A 163 -7.78 -3.68 -1.12
CA THR A 163 -7.70 -4.45 0.13
C THR A 163 -7.22 -5.89 -0.12
N GLY A 164 -6.67 -6.52 0.90
CA GLY A 164 -6.48 -7.96 0.92
C GLY A 164 -7.77 -8.71 1.26
N ASP A 165 -7.79 -10.00 1.01
CA ASP A 165 -8.92 -10.89 1.30
C ASP A 165 -9.32 -10.88 2.77
N LEU A 166 -8.40 -11.14 3.69
CA LEU A 166 -8.69 -11.14 5.12
C LEU A 166 -9.25 -9.80 5.60
N SER A 167 -8.61 -8.69 5.22
CA SER A 167 -9.07 -7.35 5.60
C SER A 167 -10.49 -7.07 5.09
N PHE A 168 -10.80 -7.54 3.87
CA PHE A 168 -12.16 -7.41 3.32
C PHE A 168 -13.17 -8.22 4.11
N PHE A 169 -12.87 -9.50 4.41
CA PHE A 169 -13.80 -10.37 5.15
C PHE A 169 -14.00 -9.94 6.59
N TYR A 170 -13.00 -9.35 7.24
CA TYR A 170 -13.13 -8.81 8.60
C TYR A 170 -14.06 -7.59 8.69
N ASP A 171 -14.35 -6.90 7.59
CA ASP A 171 -15.05 -5.61 7.60
C ASP A 171 -16.17 -5.53 6.55
N ILE A 172 -16.76 -6.68 6.21
CA ILE A 172 -17.87 -6.76 5.23
C ILE A 172 -19.16 -6.11 5.72
N ASN A 173 -19.35 -5.96 7.02
CA ASN A 173 -20.50 -5.29 7.62
C ASN A 173 -20.63 -3.83 7.16
N ALA A 174 -19.57 -3.19 6.71
CA ALA A 174 -19.63 -1.86 6.11
C ALA A 174 -20.53 -1.77 4.86
N LEU A 175 -20.80 -2.91 4.20
CA LEU A 175 -21.46 -2.93 2.89
C LEU A 175 -22.98 -2.96 2.95
N TRP A 176 -23.60 -3.12 4.12
CA TRP A 176 -25.07 -3.22 4.24
C TRP A 176 -25.81 -1.89 4.26
N ASN A 177 -25.07 -0.77 4.30
CA ASN A 177 -25.71 0.55 4.33
C ASN A 177 -26.23 0.98 2.95
N ARG A 178 -27.24 1.89 2.94
CA ARG A 178 -27.94 2.33 1.75
C ARG A 178 -27.28 3.49 1.00
N HIS A 179 -26.18 4.03 1.55
CA HIS A 179 -25.56 5.28 1.07
C HIS A 179 -24.37 5.05 0.16
N ILE A 180 -23.98 3.79 -0.10
CA ILE A 180 -22.83 3.47 -0.93
C ILE A 180 -23.08 3.93 -2.37
N PRO A 181 -22.30 4.88 -2.93
CA PRO A 181 -22.54 5.41 -4.26
C PRO A 181 -22.21 4.38 -5.36
N CYS A 182 -22.90 4.45 -6.47
CA CYS A 182 -22.65 3.59 -7.63
C CYS A 182 -21.24 3.74 -8.23
N SER A 183 -20.56 4.83 -7.92
CA SER A 183 -19.16 5.09 -8.32
C SER A 183 -18.12 4.36 -7.44
N PHE A 184 -18.52 3.83 -6.27
CA PHE A 184 -17.60 3.14 -5.36
C PHE A 184 -17.04 1.86 -5.99
N ARG A 185 -15.76 1.62 -5.83
CA ARG A 185 -15.03 0.47 -6.38
C ARG A 185 -14.26 -0.25 -5.29
N ILE A 186 -14.31 -1.58 -5.26
CA ILE A 186 -13.51 -2.40 -4.36
C ILE A 186 -12.66 -3.34 -5.21
N ILE A 187 -11.36 -3.33 -5.01
CA ILE A 187 -10.39 -4.25 -5.59
C ILE A 187 -9.85 -5.13 -4.46
N ILE A 188 -10.10 -6.42 -4.55
CA ILE A 188 -9.68 -7.39 -3.53
C ILE A 188 -8.53 -8.23 -4.11
N ILE A 189 -7.38 -8.20 -3.45
CA ILE A 189 -6.27 -9.11 -3.74
C ILE A 189 -6.50 -10.37 -2.89
N ASN A 190 -7.03 -11.41 -3.53
CA ASN A 190 -7.31 -12.68 -2.86
C ASN A 190 -6.17 -13.67 -3.15
N ASN A 191 -5.21 -13.72 -2.24
CA ASN A 191 -4.09 -14.65 -2.32
C ASN A 191 -4.26 -15.87 -1.38
N GLY A 192 -5.39 -15.96 -0.66
CA GLY A 192 -5.80 -17.09 0.17
C GLY A 192 -5.26 -17.05 1.59
N GLY A 193 -4.99 -15.85 2.16
CA GLY A 193 -4.58 -15.70 3.55
C GLY A 193 -3.58 -14.58 3.83
N GLY A 194 -3.01 -14.57 5.04
CA GLY A 194 -2.10 -13.53 5.54
C GLY A 194 -0.67 -13.66 5.03
N GLY A 195 -0.43 -13.50 3.73
CA GLY A 195 0.88 -13.68 3.10
C GLY A 195 2.02 -12.81 3.66
N ILE A 196 1.71 -11.70 4.34
CA ILE A 196 2.73 -10.82 4.92
C ILE A 196 3.59 -11.52 5.96
N PHE A 197 3.03 -12.44 6.72
CA PHE A 197 3.75 -13.11 7.80
C PHE A 197 4.90 -13.99 7.27
N LYS A 198 4.80 -14.50 6.05
CA LYS A 198 5.85 -15.28 5.38
C LYS A 198 7.06 -14.42 4.95
N ILE A 199 6.90 -13.10 4.95
CA ILE A 199 7.94 -12.15 4.53
C ILE A 199 8.71 -11.62 5.75
N LEU A 200 8.15 -11.76 6.95
CA LEU A 200 8.76 -11.24 8.18
C LEU A 200 9.97 -12.09 8.60
N PRO A 201 11.01 -11.48 9.20
CA PRO A 201 12.12 -12.21 9.81
C PRO A 201 11.63 -13.15 10.92
N GLY A 202 12.28 -14.31 11.06
CA GLY A 202 11.96 -15.28 12.10
C GLY A 202 10.76 -16.20 11.79
N PHE A 203 10.21 -16.09 10.58
CA PHE A 203 9.15 -16.98 10.12
C PHE A 203 9.60 -18.45 10.11
N LYS A 204 8.83 -19.32 10.76
CA LYS A 204 8.93 -20.77 10.64
C LYS A 204 7.58 -21.32 10.17
N GLU A 205 7.59 -22.07 9.09
CA GLU A 205 6.37 -22.70 8.58
C GLU A 205 6.06 -23.93 9.41
N ASN A 206 4.87 -23.96 10.04
CA ASN A 206 4.31 -25.09 10.74
C ASN A 206 2.78 -25.01 10.66
N ASP A 207 2.08 -26.08 11.11
CA ASP A 207 0.63 -26.15 11.02
C ASP A 207 -0.08 -25.04 11.82
N LEU A 208 0.40 -24.73 13.03
CA LEU A 208 -0.13 -23.65 13.85
C LEU A 208 0.00 -22.28 13.16
N PHE A 209 1.12 -22.07 12.48
CA PHE A 209 1.30 -20.86 11.68
C PHE A 209 0.29 -20.77 10.54
N ALA A 210 0.10 -21.88 9.81
CA ALA A 210 -0.80 -21.92 8.67
C ALA A 210 -2.26 -21.68 9.09
N GLU A 211 -2.66 -22.23 10.22
CA GLU A 211 -4.03 -22.13 10.75
C GLU A 211 -4.29 -20.78 11.42
N PHE A 212 -3.48 -20.38 12.40
CA PHE A 212 -3.79 -19.24 13.28
C PHE A 212 -3.15 -17.93 12.85
N ILE A 213 -2.06 -17.95 12.10
CA ILE A 213 -1.33 -16.74 11.69
C ILE A 213 -1.57 -16.41 10.22
N GLU A 214 -1.35 -17.35 9.31
CA GLU A 214 -1.64 -17.17 7.89
C GLU A 214 -3.14 -17.16 7.62
N THR A 215 -3.91 -17.88 8.40
CA THR A 215 -5.37 -18.00 8.26
C THR A 215 -5.75 -18.39 6.82
N LYS A 216 -5.21 -19.52 6.37
CA LYS A 216 -5.46 -20.02 4.99
C LYS A 216 -6.95 -20.23 4.75
N HIS A 217 -7.43 -19.82 3.59
CA HIS A 217 -8.84 -19.96 3.23
C HIS A 217 -9.05 -20.09 1.71
N ILE A 218 -10.25 -20.55 1.34
CA ILE A 218 -10.73 -20.66 -0.05
C ILE A 218 -11.90 -19.72 -0.35
N LEU A 219 -12.18 -18.77 0.53
CA LEU A 219 -13.31 -17.85 0.43
C LEU A 219 -13.25 -16.99 -0.82
N SER A 220 -14.43 -16.56 -1.28
CA SER A 220 -14.59 -15.63 -2.40
C SER A 220 -15.62 -14.57 -2.07
N ALA A 221 -15.39 -13.36 -2.56
CA ALA A 221 -16.29 -12.23 -2.36
C ALA A 221 -17.60 -12.31 -3.19
N ARG A 222 -17.80 -13.35 -4.01
CA ARG A 222 -18.97 -13.48 -4.90
C ARG A 222 -20.29 -13.45 -4.15
N SER A 223 -20.42 -14.23 -3.08
CA SER A 223 -21.67 -14.29 -2.30
C SER A 223 -21.94 -12.97 -1.58
N ILE A 224 -20.90 -12.30 -1.08
CA ILE A 224 -21.00 -10.98 -0.46
C ILE A 224 -21.42 -9.92 -1.47
N ALA A 225 -20.83 -9.93 -2.65
CA ALA A 225 -21.23 -9.03 -3.74
C ALA A 225 -22.70 -9.20 -4.13
N LYS A 226 -23.19 -10.44 -4.20
CA LYS A 226 -24.60 -10.73 -4.45
C LYS A 226 -25.49 -10.22 -3.32
N MET A 227 -25.12 -10.50 -2.06
CA MET A 227 -25.86 -10.11 -0.85
C MET A 227 -26.07 -8.59 -0.79
N PHE A 228 -25.03 -7.81 -1.09
CA PHE A 228 -25.06 -6.34 -1.00
C PHE A 228 -25.26 -5.65 -2.35
N SER A 229 -25.71 -6.39 -3.39
CA SER A 229 -26.06 -5.85 -4.71
C SER A 229 -24.90 -5.16 -5.44
N PHE A 230 -23.67 -5.61 -5.29
CA PHE A 230 -22.52 -5.16 -6.07
C PHE A 230 -22.40 -5.92 -7.40
N ASN A 231 -21.97 -5.25 -8.47
CA ASN A 231 -21.47 -5.93 -9.65
C ASN A 231 -20.13 -6.60 -9.34
N TYR A 232 -20.01 -7.87 -9.69
CA TYR A 232 -18.84 -8.67 -9.33
C TYR A 232 -18.10 -9.21 -10.56
N THR A 233 -16.79 -9.08 -10.52
CA THR A 233 -15.88 -9.69 -11.52
C THR A 233 -14.73 -10.37 -10.79
N LYS A 234 -14.37 -11.60 -11.23
CA LYS A 234 -13.21 -12.33 -10.71
C LYS A 234 -12.22 -12.60 -11.84
N VAL A 235 -10.95 -12.39 -11.59
CA VAL A 235 -9.85 -12.63 -12.54
C VAL A 235 -8.68 -13.35 -11.84
N SER A 236 -7.90 -14.12 -12.62
CA SER A 236 -6.75 -14.89 -12.11
C SER A 236 -5.53 -14.83 -13.04
N SER A 237 -5.53 -13.90 -14.00
CA SER A 237 -4.46 -13.76 -14.97
C SER A 237 -4.19 -12.29 -15.34
N LYS A 238 -3.02 -12.01 -15.87
CA LYS A 238 -2.64 -10.69 -16.39
C LYS A 238 -3.59 -10.22 -17.48
N PHE A 239 -3.93 -11.11 -18.42
CA PHE A 239 -4.86 -10.80 -19.52
C PHE A 239 -6.25 -10.47 -18.97
N GLY A 240 -6.82 -11.34 -18.13
CA GLY A 240 -8.12 -11.13 -17.49
C GLY A 240 -8.18 -9.83 -16.68
N LEU A 241 -7.12 -9.50 -15.94
CA LEU A 241 -7.07 -8.25 -15.19
C LEU A 241 -7.10 -7.01 -16.08
N ASN A 242 -6.28 -6.98 -17.14
CA ASN A 242 -6.28 -5.85 -18.08
C ASN A 242 -7.63 -5.73 -18.80
N PHE A 243 -8.25 -6.84 -19.17
CA PHE A 243 -9.57 -6.84 -19.80
C PHE A 243 -10.65 -6.30 -18.84
N ALA A 244 -10.69 -6.77 -17.60
CA ALA A 244 -11.63 -6.32 -16.60
C ALA A 244 -11.49 -4.82 -16.29
N LEU A 245 -10.29 -4.30 -16.21
CA LEU A 245 -10.01 -2.89 -15.89
C LEU A 245 -10.51 -1.93 -16.98
N ARG A 246 -10.68 -2.35 -18.23
CA ARG A 246 -11.25 -1.53 -19.31
C ARG A 246 -12.68 -1.05 -19.02
N THR A 247 -13.44 -1.80 -18.23
CA THR A 247 -14.83 -1.50 -17.88
C THR A 247 -15.06 -1.26 -16.40
N PHE A 248 -14.12 -1.66 -15.54
CA PHE A 248 -14.28 -1.60 -14.10
C PHE A 248 -14.53 -0.17 -13.59
N PHE A 249 -13.78 0.80 -14.09
CA PHE A 249 -13.90 2.22 -13.71
C PHE A 249 -14.96 2.99 -14.51
N LYS A 250 -15.62 2.37 -15.50
CA LYS A 250 -16.73 3.01 -16.23
C LYS A 250 -17.96 3.15 -15.33
N ASN A 251 -18.81 4.11 -15.65
CA ASN A 251 -20.07 4.34 -14.95
C ASN A 251 -20.91 3.05 -14.86
N SER A 252 -21.67 2.94 -13.80
CA SER A 252 -22.47 1.75 -13.49
C SER A 252 -23.66 2.15 -12.62
N LYS A 253 -24.77 1.43 -12.71
CA LYS A 253 -25.93 1.57 -11.84
C LYS A 253 -25.72 0.97 -10.43
N LYS A 254 -24.64 0.23 -10.23
CA LYS A 254 -24.28 -0.42 -8.94
C LYS A 254 -22.79 -0.25 -8.66
N PRO A 255 -22.37 -0.20 -7.41
CA PRO A 255 -20.95 -0.29 -7.08
C PRO A 255 -20.35 -1.62 -7.56
N LYS A 256 -19.02 -1.69 -7.69
CA LYS A 256 -18.36 -2.86 -8.29
C LYS A 256 -17.29 -3.44 -7.39
N ILE A 257 -17.21 -4.77 -7.38
CA ILE A 257 -16.11 -5.53 -6.77
C ILE A 257 -15.33 -6.24 -7.87
N LEU A 258 -14.01 -6.06 -7.87
CA LEU A 258 -13.05 -6.82 -8.68
C LEU A 258 -12.21 -7.69 -7.73
N GLU A 259 -12.42 -8.99 -7.75
CA GLU A 259 -11.62 -9.95 -7.00
C GLU A 259 -10.51 -10.50 -7.89
N ILE A 260 -9.26 -10.28 -7.49
CA ILE A 260 -8.08 -10.71 -8.21
C ILE A 260 -7.47 -11.89 -7.46
N LYS A 261 -7.62 -13.11 -8.00
CA LYS A 261 -7.06 -14.32 -7.39
C LYS A 261 -5.59 -14.45 -7.80
N THR A 262 -4.71 -14.52 -6.81
CA THR A 262 -3.29 -14.79 -6.97
C THR A 262 -2.87 -16.00 -6.13
N SER A 263 -1.59 -16.35 -6.17
CA SER A 263 -1.03 -17.40 -5.32
C SER A 263 -0.16 -16.75 -4.24
N GLY A 264 -0.54 -16.90 -2.98
CA GLY A 264 0.24 -16.37 -1.84
C GLY A 264 1.67 -16.88 -1.80
N ILE A 265 1.89 -18.19 -2.08
CA ILE A 265 3.23 -18.82 -2.12
C ILE A 265 4.08 -18.17 -3.23
N LYS A 266 3.55 -18.09 -4.46
CA LYS A 266 4.28 -17.48 -5.59
C LYS A 266 4.53 -16.00 -5.37
N SER A 267 3.55 -15.26 -4.87
CA SER A 267 3.67 -13.82 -4.58
C SER A 267 4.74 -13.53 -3.52
N THR A 268 4.79 -14.34 -2.44
CA THR A 268 5.83 -14.24 -1.41
C THR A 268 7.23 -14.49 -1.97
N LYS A 269 7.40 -15.55 -2.78
CA LYS A 269 8.68 -15.87 -3.42
C LYS A 269 9.14 -14.73 -4.32
N ILE A 270 8.25 -14.28 -5.22
CA ILE A 270 8.55 -13.18 -6.17
C ILE A 270 8.96 -11.90 -5.42
N LEU A 271 8.31 -11.56 -4.31
CA LEU A 271 8.67 -10.36 -3.56
C LEU A 271 10.02 -10.51 -2.84
N LYS A 272 10.33 -11.69 -2.28
CA LYS A 272 11.66 -11.96 -1.69
C LYS A 272 12.76 -11.88 -2.75
N ASP A 273 12.53 -12.47 -3.92
CA ASP A 273 13.48 -12.45 -5.03
C ASP A 273 13.64 -11.05 -5.62
N TYR A 274 12.58 -10.23 -5.65
CA TYR A 274 12.64 -8.81 -6.02
C TYR A 274 13.64 -8.04 -5.15
N PHE A 275 13.55 -8.15 -3.83
CA PHE A 275 14.47 -7.45 -2.95
C PHE A 275 15.92 -7.96 -3.05
N ARG A 276 16.11 -9.27 -3.29
CA ARG A 276 17.45 -9.81 -3.57
C ARG A 276 18.02 -9.30 -4.89
N TYR A 277 17.16 -9.18 -5.90
CA TYR A 277 17.56 -8.67 -7.21
C TYR A 277 18.06 -7.22 -7.12
N LEU A 278 17.32 -6.37 -6.40
CA LEU A 278 17.72 -4.98 -6.18
C LEU A 278 18.97 -4.82 -5.31
N SER A 279 19.25 -5.76 -4.41
CA SER A 279 20.43 -5.66 -3.51
C SER A 279 21.74 -6.16 -4.12
N LYS A 280 21.74 -6.62 -5.34
CA LYS A 280 22.95 -7.11 -6.06
C LYS A 280 23.62 -6.04 -6.93
N SER A 281 23.10 -4.83 -6.91
CA SER A 281 23.60 -3.67 -7.66
C SER A 281 24.56 -2.80 -6.86
#